data_d1206690c14e30b51c4a08b3ec48cd1f
#
_entry.id   d1206690c14e30b51c4a08b3ec48cd1f
#
_cell.length_a   1.000
_cell.length_b   1.000
_cell.length_c   1.000
_cell.angle_alpha   90.00
_cell.angle_beta   90.00
_cell.angle_gamma   90.00
#
_symmetry.space_group_name_H-M   'P 1'
#
loop_
_entity.id
_entity.type
_entity.pdbx_description
1 polymer ?
#
loop_
_entity_poly.entity_id
_entity_poly.type
_entity_poly.pdbx_seq_one_letter_code
_entity_poly.pdbx_strand_id
1 'polypeptide(L)'
;MPLPHPTRLLAAAALALGLSACASMSAPDVPVKAADGVLVGPNGMALYTFDRDTAGSGKSACNGPCATNWPPLMAKAGASATGDWSVVTRDDGSRQWAHKGKPLYYWAKDTKPGDRTGEGVNNVWHVARP
;
A
#
# COMPACT_ATOMS: atom_id res chain seq x y z
N MET A 1 -37.60 -54.54 47.89
CA MET A 1 -37.97 -53.31 47.21
C MET A 1 -36.75 -52.65 46.66
N PRO A 2 -36.36 -52.92 45.47
CA PRO A 2 -35.30 -52.19 44.93
C PRO A 2 -35.79 -50.87 44.38
N LEU A 3 -35.20 -49.80 44.82
CA LEU A 3 -35.49 -48.48 44.35
C LEU A 3 -34.74 -48.25 43.04
N PRO A 4 -35.40 -47.72 42.05
CA PRO A 4 -34.72 -47.37 40.86
C PRO A 4 -33.88 -46.09 41.08
N HIS A 5 -32.67 -46.20 40.81
CA HIS A 5 -31.79 -45.06 40.82
C HIS A 5 -32.02 -44.26 39.55
N PRO A 6 -32.24 -42.99 39.66
CA PRO A 6 -32.24 -42.16 38.47
C PRO A 6 -30.84 -41.99 37.98
N THR A 7 -30.57 -42.51 36.85
CA THR A 7 -29.37 -42.26 36.13
C THR A 7 -29.34 -40.79 35.72
N ARG A 8 -28.47 -40.07 36.33
CA ARG A 8 -28.23 -38.71 35.90
C ARG A 8 -27.36 -38.74 34.69
N LEU A 9 -27.97 -38.50 33.61
CA LEU A 9 -27.25 -38.14 32.39
C LEU A 9 -26.78 -36.70 32.54
N LEU A 10 -25.55 -36.56 32.85
CA LEU A 10 -24.87 -35.28 32.68
C LEU A 10 -24.55 -35.13 31.22
N ALA A 11 -25.38 -34.37 30.57
CA ALA A 11 -25.02 -33.88 29.26
C ALA A 11 -23.93 -32.82 29.45
N ALA A 12 -22.73 -33.22 29.26
CA ALA A 12 -21.66 -32.26 29.14
C ALA A 12 -21.88 -31.52 27.84
N ALA A 13 -22.40 -30.34 27.92
CA ALA A 13 -22.37 -29.43 26.79
C ALA A 13 -20.94 -29.06 26.54
N ALA A 14 -20.33 -29.70 25.59
CA ALA A 14 -19.06 -29.24 25.08
C ALA A 14 -19.32 -27.97 24.32
N LEU A 15 -19.03 -26.86 24.95
CA LEU A 15 -18.95 -25.59 24.27
C LEU A 15 -17.72 -25.62 23.37
N ALA A 16 -17.94 -25.95 22.15
CA ALA A 16 -16.92 -25.67 21.15
C ALA A 16 -16.96 -24.16 20.90
N LEU A 17 -16.14 -23.44 21.61
CA LEU A 17 -15.81 -22.09 21.25
C LEU A 17 -14.99 -22.16 19.98
N GLY A 18 -15.67 -22.05 18.88
CA GLY A 18 -15.01 -21.66 17.67
C GLY A 18 -14.50 -20.24 17.86
N LEU A 19 -13.29 -20.11 18.35
CA LEU A 19 -12.58 -18.88 18.13
C LEU A 19 -12.33 -18.81 16.64
N SER A 20 -13.21 -18.11 15.97
CA SER A 20 -12.77 -17.45 14.79
C SER A 20 -11.78 -16.39 15.30
N ALA A 21 -10.52 -16.76 15.32
CA ALA A 21 -9.52 -15.76 15.27
C ALA A 21 -9.80 -15.01 13.97
N CYS A 22 -10.50 -13.91 14.07
CA CYS A 22 -10.33 -12.88 13.11
C CYS A 22 -8.86 -12.52 13.21
N ALA A 23 -8.04 -13.23 12.46
CA ALA A 23 -6.85 -12.63 12.01
C ALA A 23 -7.37 -11.37 11.33
N SER A 24 -7.31 -10.26 12.03
CA SER A 24 -7.37 -8.99 11.40
C SER A 24 -6.14 -8.97 10.51
N MET A 25 -6.32 -9.52 9.34
CA MET A 25 -5.51 -9.18 8.21
C MET A 25 -5.81 -7.71 8.06
N SER A 26 -5.09 -6.87 8.83
CA SER A 26 -5.00 -5.48 8.50
C SER A 26 -4.55 -5.48 7.06
N ALA A 27 -5.46 -5.08 6.19
CA ALA A 27 -5.08 -4.75 4.83
C ALA A 27 -3.81 -3.93 4.94
N PRO A 28 -2.75 -4.27 4.20
CA PRO A 28 -1.53 -3.50 4.25
C PRO A 28 -1.92 -2.06 4.03
N ASP A 29 -1.40 -1.19 4.89
CA ASP A 29 -1.65 0.24 4.85
C ASP A 29 -0.96 0.86 3.63
N VAL A 30 -1.40 0.45 2.46
CA VAL A 30 -1.01 1.13 1.23
C VAL A 30 -1.86 2.39 1.13
N PRO A 31 -1.26 3.58 1.25
CA PRO A 31 -2.03 4.81 1.35
C PRO A 31 -2.45 5.34 -0.03
N VAL A 32 -2.67 4.47 -0.97
CA VAL A 32 -2.96 4.83 -2.36
C VAL A 32 -4.37 4.41 -2.73
N LYS A 33 -5.06 5.28 -3.44
CA LYS A 33 -6.40 5.04 -4.00
C LYS A 33 -6.38 5.27 -5.50
N ALA A 34 -7.39 4.79 -6.19
CA ALA A 34 -7.63 5.12 -7.58
C ALA A 34 -8.74 6.18 -7.65
N ALA A 35 -8.50 7.23 -8.42
CA ALA A 35 -9.48 8.28 -8.70
C ALA A 35 -9.41 8.65 -10.17
N ASP A 36 -10.53 8.54 -10.88
CA ASP A 36 -10.61 8.85 -12.32
C ASP A 36 -9.51 8.18 -13.16
N GLY A 37 -9.23 6.91 -12.86
CA GLY A 37 -8.26 6.10 -13.60
C GLY A 37 -6.79 6.42 -13.29
N VAL A 38 -6.52 7.19 -12.24
CA VAL A 38 -5.18 7.56 -11.80
C VAL A 38 -4.98 7.17 -10.35
N LEU A 39 -3.80 6.70 -9.99
CA LEU A 39 -3.43 6.50 -8.60
C LEU A 39 -3.22 7.86 -7.93
N VAL A 40 -3.77 8.00 -6.73
CA VAL A 40 -3.62 9.20 -5.90
C VAL A 40 -3.11 8.82 -4.53
N GLY A 41 -2.33 9.70 -3.93
CA GLY A 41 -1.83 9.53 -2.58
C GLY A 41 -2.89 9.85 -1.52
N PRO A 42 -2.54 9.72 -0.23
CA PRO A 42 -3.46 9.99 0.88
C PRO A 42 -3.95 11.43 0.93
N ASN A 43 -3.22 12.35 0.32
CA ASN A 43 -3.61 13.76 0.16
C ASN A 43 -4.52 14.01 -1.06
N GLY A 44 -4.89 12.98 -1.81
CA GLY A 44 -5.69 13.09 -3.04
C GLY A 44 -4.93 13.57 -4.27
N MET A 45 -3.63 13.83 -4.15
CA MET A 45 -2.81 14.31 -5.27
C MET A 45 -2.41 13.18 -6.19
N ALA A 46 -2.34 13.47 -7.49
CA ALA A 46 -1.93 12.49 -8.49
C ALA A 46 -0.54 11.96 -8.24
N LEU A 47 -0.37 10.67 -8.48
CA LEU A 47 0.93 10.01 -8.44
C LEU A 47 1.45 9.77 -9.86
N TYR A 48 2.77 9.72 -9.96
CA TYR A 48 3.50 9.60 -11.22
C TYR A 48 4.53 8.50 -11.17
N THR A 49 4.87 7.98 -12.33
CA THR A 49 6.01 7.08 -12.53
C THR A 49 7.06 7.75 -13.41
N PHE A 50 8.28 7.31 -13.27
CA PHE A 50 9.45 7.84 -13.96
C PHE A 50 10.03 6.77 -14.88
N ASP A 51 10.12 7.05 -16.18
CA ASP A 51 10.57 6.07 -17.18
C ASP A 51 12.03 5.62 -16.99
N ARG A 52 12.84 6.45 -16.32
CA ARG A 52 14.23 6.08 -16.02
C ARG A 52 14.39 5.16 -14.83
N ASP A 53 13.33 4.94 -14.07
CA ASP A 53 13.32 3.91 -13.05
C ASP A 53 13.19 2.53 -13.71
N THR A 54 14.01 1.59 -13.28
CA THR A 54 13.87 0.20 -13.70
C THR A 54 12.86 -0.50 -12.82
N ALA A 55 11.75 -0.94 -13.40
CA ALA A 55 10.71 -1.66 -12.66
C ALA A 55 11.30 -2.89 -11.96
N GLY A 56 10.98 -3.04 -10.68
CA GLY A 56 11.44 -4.17 -9.87
C GLY A 56 12.89 -4.09 -9.40
N SER A 57 13.60 -2.99 -9.67
CA SER A 57 15.00 -2.84 -9.23
C SER A 57 15.16 -2.61 -7.74
N GLY A 58 14.10 -2.20 -7.04
CA GLY A 58 14.16 -1.80 -5.64
C GLY A 58 14.85 -0.46 -5.40
N LYS A 59 15.07 0.32 -6.45
CA LYS A 59 15.79 1.60 -6.43
C LYS A 59 15.00 2.69 -7.14
N SER A 60 15.33 3.93 -6.80
CA SER A 60 14.84 5.12 -7.49
C SER A 60 16.00 5.83 -8.17
N ALA A 61 15.80 6.25 -9.41
CA ALA A 61 16.77 7.04 -10.16
C ALA A 61 16.58 8.56 -9.97
N CYS A 62 15.54 8.97 -9.25
CA CYS A 62 15.21 10.37 -9.01
C CYS A 62 15.69 10.80 -7.63
N ASN A 63 16.84 11.44 -7.57
CA ASN A 63 17.50 11.89 -6.33
C ASN A 63 17.86 13.37 -6.42
N GLY A 64 18.18 13.98 -5.27
CA GLY A 64 18.60 15.38 -5.22
C GLY A 64 17.54 16.33 -5.79
N PRO A 65 17.91 17.22 -6.73
CA PRO A 65 16.97 18.19 -7.33
C PRO A 65 15.77 17.53 -8.00
N CYS A 66 15.95 16.35 -8.59
CA CYS A 66 14.84 15.58 -9.14
C CYS A 66 13.79 15.27 -8.07
N ALA A 67 14.21 14.81 -6.89
CA ALA A 67 13.30 14.48 -5.80
C ALA A 67 12.65 15.73 -5.17
N THR A 68 13.23 16.89 -5.32
CA THR A 68 12.61 18.16 -4.91
C THR A 68 11.43 18.50 -5.82
N ASN A 69 11.58 18.31 -7.11
CA ASN A 69 10.51 18.54 -8.09
C ASN A 69 9.49 17.38 -8.12
N TRP A 70 9.96 16.18 -7.85
CA TRP A 70 9.15 14.97 -7.84
C TRP A 70 9.26 14.26 -6.50
N PRO A 71 8.59 14.77 -5.47
CA PRO A 71 8.66 14.18 -4.14
C PRO A 71 8.19 12.72 -4.16
N PRO A 72 8.96 11.79 -3.59
CA PRO A 72 8.55 10.40 -3.53
C PRO A 72 7.36 10.21 -2.59
N LEU A 73 6.51 9.23 -2.93
CA LEU A 73 5.49 8.75 -2.01
C LEU A 73 6.17 7.92 -0.93
N MET A 74 6.33 8.49 0.26
CA MET A 74 7.08 7.88 1.34
C MET A 74 6.32 6.72 1.99
N ALA A 75 7.03 5.64 2.28
CA ALA A 75 6.51 4.51 3.04
C ALA A 75 6.90 4.63 4.51
N LYS A 76 5.97 4.32 5.40
CA LYS A 76 6.22 4.30 6.84
C LYS A 76 7.21 3.19 7.21
N ALA A 77 7.90 3.38 8.33
CA ALA A 77 8.68 2.30 8.93
C ALA A 77 7.79 1.07 9.17
N GLY A 78 8.28 -0.10 8.80
CA GLY A 78 7.52 -1.35 8.91
C GLY A 78 6.59 -1.65 7.73
N ALA A 79 6.43 -0.74 6.77
CA ALA A 79 5.70 -1.04 5.55
C ALA A 79 6.35 -2.19 4.78
N SER A 80 5.54 -3.10 4.28
CA SER A 80 6.02 -4.30 3.59
C SER A 80 5.29 -4.52 2.26
N ALA A 81 5.95 -5.27 1.37
CA ALA A 81 5.38 -5.63 0.08
C ALA A 81 4.12 -6.48 0.23
N THR A 82 3.16 -6.25 -0.66
CA THR A 82 1.93 -7.03 -0.74
C THR A 82 1.31 -6.92 -2.12
N GLY A 83 1.06 -8.02 -2.79
CA GLY A 83 0.52 -8.02 -4.14
C GLY A 83 1.39 -7.18 -5.08
N ASP A 84 0.77 -6.23 -5.77
CA ASP A 84 1.46 -5.31 -6.69
C ASP A 84 2.23 -4.18 -6.00
N TRP A 85 2.17 -4.12 -4.67
CA TRP A 85 2.79 -3.05 -3.88
C TRP A 85 4.10 -3.51 -3.28
N SER A 86 5.11 -2.69 -3.41
CA SER A 86 6.42 -2.93 -2.84
C SER A 86 7.02 -1.63 -2.30
N VAL A 87 8.11 -1.76 -1.57
CA VAL A 87 8.82 -0.63 -0.99
C VAL A 87 10.24 -0.64 -1.52
N VAL A 88 10.64 0.47 -2.10
CA VAL A 88 12.02 0.68 -2.55
C VAL A 88 12.80 1.44 -1.49
N THR A 89 14.08 1.12 -1.34
CA THR A 89 15.01 1.85 -0.49
C THR A 89 15.77 2.84 -1.37
N ARG A 90 15.58 4.13 -1.07
CA ARG A 90 16.24 5.21 -1.79
C ARG A 90 17.71 5.33 -1.39
N ASP A 91 18.50 6.06 -2.17
CA ASP A 91 19.93 6.23 -1.91
C ASP A 91 20.21 6.92 -0.56
N ASP A 92 19.29 7.75 -0.06
CA ASP A 92 19.39 8.39 1.25
C ASP A 92 18.93 7.51 2.42
N GLY A 93 18.56 6.26 2.14
CA GLY A 93 18.03 5.31 3.14
C GLY A 93 16.54 5.44 3.41
N SER A 94 15.87 6.44 2.87
CA SER A 94 14.41 6.55 3.00
C SER A 94 13.70 5.51 2.15
N ARG A 95 12.43 5.28 2.45
CA ARG A 95 11.63 4.24 1.80
C ARG A 95 10.46 4.85 1.05
N GLN A 96 10.20 4.32 -0.13
CA GLN A 96 9.22 4.84 -1.07
C GLN A 96 8.32 3.71 -1.56
N TRP A 97 7.02 3.97 -1.68
CA TRP A 97 6.10 3.03 -2.28
C TRP A 97 6.34 2.88 -3.78
N ALA A 98 6.19 1.65 -4.24
CA ALA A 98 6.18 1.30 -5.66
C ALA A 98 4.95 0.47 -5.99
N HIS A 99 4.44 0.63 -7.20
CA HIS A 99 3.33 -0.13 -7.74
C HIS A 99 3.79 -0.89 -8.98
N LYS A 100 3.59 -2.20 -9.00
CA LYS A 100 4.09 -3.06 -10.09
C LYS A 100 5.58 -2.85 -10.36
N GLY A 101 6.34 -2.65 -9.29
CA GLY A 101 7.78 -2.43 -9.34
C GLY A 101 8.22 -1.01 -9.70
N LYS A 102 7.29 -0.10 -9.97
CA LYS A 102 7.59 1.29 -10.35
C LYS A 102 7.44 2.22 -9.15
N PRO A 103 8.52 2.90 -8.72
CA PRO A 103 8.44 3.90 -7.67
C PRO A 103 7.42 5.00 -8.00
N LEU A 104 6.72 5.47 -6.99
CA LEU A 104 5.66 6.47 -7.14
C LEU A 104 6.11 7.83 -6.59
N TYR A 105 5.73 8.88 -7.30
CA TYR A 105 6.11 10.26 -7.01
C TYR A 105 4.92 11.20 -7.08
N TYR A 106 5.02 12.32 -6.37
CA TYR A 106 4.19 13.50 -6.61
C TYR A 106 4.88 14.44 -7.59
N TRP A 107 4.12 15.39 -8.14
CA TRP A 107 4.64 16.52 -8.90
C TRP A 107 4.49 17.81 -8.09
N ALA A 108 5.59 18.48 -7.80
CA ALA A 108 5.59 19.65 -6.93
C ALA A 108 4.74 20.81 -7.46
N LYS A 109 4.47 20.86 -8.76
CA LYS A 109 3.65 21.91 -9.39
C LYS A 109 2.16 21.61 -9.41
N ASP A 110 1.75 20.40 -9.06
CA ASP A 110 0.34 20.12 -8.82
C ASP A 110 -0.10 20.80 -7.53
N THR A 111 -1.19 21.56 -7.57
CA THR A 111 -1.62 22.40 -6.45
C THR A 111 -2.88 21.91 -5.75
N LYS A 112 -3.66 21.05 -6.41
CA LYS A 112 -4.91 20.54 -5.86
C LYS A 112 -5.23 19.14 -6.40
N PRO A 113 -6.08 18.37 -5.70
CA PRO A 113 -6.58 17.11 -6.22
C PRO A 113 -7.20 17.27 -7.61
N GLY A 114 -6.89 16.34 -8.50
CA GLY A 114 -7.32 16.40 -9.89
C GLY A 114 -6.30 17.02 -10.84
N ASP A 115 -5.32 17.77 -10.33
CA ASP A 115 -4.22 18.26 -11.17
C ASP A 115 -3.38 17.10 -11.67
N ARG A 116 -3.02 17.17 -12.94
CA ARG A 116 -2.17 16.19 -13.64
C ARG A 116 -1.15 16.90 -14.54
N THR A 117 -0.60 17.99 -14.04
CA THR A 117 0.27 18.84 -14.83
C THR A 117 1.65 18.22 -15.08
N GLY A 118 1.95 17.13 -14.37
CA GLY A 118 3.20 16.39 -14.57
C GLY A 118 3.16 15.36 -15.70
N GLU A 119 1.96 15.08 -16.27
CA GLU A 119 1.86 14.12 -17.36
C GLU A 119 2.69 14.56 -18.56
N GLY A 120 3.59 13.68 -19.02
CA GLY A 120 4.39 13.92 -20.20
C GLY A 120 5.58 14.86 -20.00
N VAL A 121 5.85 15.32 -18.79
CA VAL A 121 6.99 16.20 -18.52
C VAL A 121 8.28 15.52 -18.98
N ASN A 122 9.05 16.20 -19.82
CA ASN A 122 10.29 15.71 -20.41
C ASN A 122 10.16 14.35 -21.13
N ASN A 123 8.95 13.94 -21.47
CA ASN A 123 8.63 12.63 -22.06
C ASN A 123 9.05 11.42 -21.22
N VAL A 124 9.30 11.60 -19.92
CA VAL A 124 9.74 10.53 -19.00
C VAL A 124 8.87 10.42 -17.76
N TRP A 125 7.92 11.32 -17.55
CA TRP A 125 7.00 11.30 -16.42
C TRP A 125 5.57 11.05 -16.88
N HIS A 126 4.89 10.14 -16.20
CA HIS A 126 3.52 9.74 -16.55
C HIS A 126 2.68 9.56 -15.30
N VAL A 127 1.40 9.91 -15.37
CA VAL A 127 0.50 9.59 -14.27
C VAL A 127 0.49 8.08 -14.03
N ALA A 128 0.55 7.69 -12.77
CA ALA A 128 0.47 6.28 -12.38
C ALA A 128 -0.98 5.80 -12.52
N ARG A 129 -1.15 4.62 -13.10
CA ARG A 129 -2.46 4.00 -13.30
C ARG A 129 -2.58 2.69 -12.55
N PRO A 130 -3.81 2.30 -12.14
CA PRO A 130 -4.05 1.02 -11.47
C PRO A 130 -3.57 -0.19 -12.26
#